data_be3ecf2e01f0951def61f34f1df32002
#
_entry.id   be3ecf2e01f0951def61f34f1df32002
#
_cell.length_a   1.000
_cell.length_b   1.000
_cell.length_c   1.000
_cell.angle_alpha   90.00
_cell.angle_beta   90.00
_cell.angle_gamma   90.00
#
_symmetry.space_group_name_H-M   'P 1'
#
loop_
_entity.id
_entity.type
_entity.pdbx_description
1 polymer ?
#
loop_
_entity_poly.entity_id
_entity_poly.type
_entity_poly.pdbx_seq_one_letter_code
_entity_poly.pdbx_strand_id
1 'polypeptide(L)'
;MKPSTLILFCLAAIMPQTFHAQSTGKKVVAYVTSWTSVTPDPFVMTHINYAFGGVGSDGVSVYADGTSRMQQLVRLKNRNPNLKVLLSIGGWGRGNFSPMAGNETKRKTFAQACRAFCDRYNLDGIDIDWEFPGNNSSGETSPSNEKQNYTLLMRDLR
;
A
#
# COMPACT_ATOMS: atom_id res chain seq x y z
N MET A 1 28.15 -38.15 60.05
CA MET A 1 28.20 -37.27 58.86
C MET A 1 26.99 -37.57 58.01
N LYS A 2 26.07 -36.61 57.90
CA LYS A 2 24.87 -36.75 57.03
C LYS A 2 25.14 -36.09 55.69
N PRO A 3 24.81 -36.69 54.55
CA PRO A 3 24.97 -36.05 53.23
C PRO A 3 23.92 -34.97 52.99
N SER A 4 24.35 -33.77 52.62
CA SER A 4 23.47 -32.68 52.21
C SER A 4 23.06 -32.92 50.77
N THR A 5 21.77 -33.13 50.58
CA THR A 5 21.14 -33.21 49.23
C THR A 5 20.96 -31.82 48.65
N LEU A 6 21.71 -31.52 47.58
CA LEU A 6 21.60 -30.28 46.83
C LEU A 6 20.45 -30.40 45.86
N ILE A 7 19.33 -29.68 46.10
CA ILE A 7 18.20 -29.63 45.18
C ILE A 7 18.47 -28.53 44.15
N LEU A 8 18.77 -28.95 42.93
CA LEU A 8 18.94 -28.04 41.77
C LEU A 8 17.57 -27.64 41.23
N PHE A 9 17.16 -26.38 41.49
CA PHE A 9 15.96 -25.81 40.85
C PHE A 9 16.29 -25.41 39.41
N CYS A 10 15.83 -26.20 38.43
CA CYS A 10 15.79 -25.78 37.03
C CYS A 10 14.68 -24.76 36.84
N LEU A 11 15.02 -23.47 36.75
CA LEU A 11 14.10 -22.44 36.24
C LEU A 11 13.94 -22.67 34.73
N ALA A 12 12.83 -23.28 34.34
CA ALA A 12 12.42 -23.31 32.94
C ALA A 12 11.95 -21.89 32.55
N ALA A 13 12.74 -21.15 31.79
CA ALA A 13 12.34 -19.89 31.22
C ALA A 13 11.23 -20.17 30.18
N ILE A 14 9.99 -19.80 30.53
CA ILE A 14 8.86 -19.78 29.61
C ILE A 14 9.12 -18.63 28.62
N MET A 15 9.71 -18.94 27.47
CA MET A 15 9.79 -17.96 26.37
C MET A 15 8.40 -17.75 25.82
N PRO A 16 7.92 -16.49 25.67
CA PRO A 16 6.66 -16.23 25.01
C PRO A 16 6.77 -16.73 23.57
N GLN A 17 5.99 -17.74 23.22
CA GLN A 17 5.86 -18.20 21.85
C GLN A 17 5.10 -17.11 21.08
N THR A 18 5.81 -16.35 20.26
CA THR A 18 5.18 -15.46 19.28
C THR A 18 4.56 -16.34 18.20
N PHE A 19 3.24 -16.50 18.24
CA PHE A 19 2.49 -17.11 17.17
C PHE A 19 2.58 -16.24 15.94
N HIS A 20 3.52 -16.51 15.06
CA HIS A 20 3.50 -15.97 13.72
C HIS A 20 2.45 -16.78 12.94
N ALA A 21 1.40 -16.11 12.48
CA ALA A 21 0.48 -16.74 11.53
C ALA A 21 1.30 -17.23 10.33
N GLN A 22 1.36 -18.57 10.16
CA GLN A 22 2.02 -19.16 9.00
C GLN A 22 1.34 -18.60 7.74
N SER A 23 2.13 -17.98 6.86
CA SER A 23 1.66 -17.51 5.57
C SER A 23 1.08 -18.70 4.80
N THR A 24 -0.24 -18.77 4.67
CA THR A 24 -0.95 -19.78 3.88
C THR A 24 -0.77 -19.60 2.38
N GLY A 25 0.17 -18.75 1.94
CA GLY A 25 0.33 -18.34 0.55
C GLY A 25 -0.73 -17.34 0.05
N LYS A 26 -1.80 -17.14 0.81
CA LYS A 26 -2.87 -16.18 0.46
C LYS A 26 -2.44 -14.74 0.77
N LYS A 27 -2.88 -13.82 -0.09
CA LYS A 27 -2.73 -12.38 0.15
C LYS A 27 -4.00 -11.86 0.81
N VAL A 28 -3.83 -11.13 1.91
CA VAL A 28 -4.89 -10.39 2.59
C VAL A 28 -4.58 -8.92 2.40
N VAL A 29 -5.38 -8.23 1.60
CA VAL A 29 -5.23 -6.80 1.27
C VAL A 29 -6.33 -6.03 1.98
N ALA A 30 -5.94 -4.99 2.72
CA ALA A 30 -6.90 -4.14 3.44
C ALA A 30 -6.70 -2.68 3.02
N TYR A 31 -7.81 -1.97 2.77
CA TYR A 31 -7.78 -0.53 2.58
C TYR A 31 -7.85 0.18 3.94
N VAL A 32 -6.97 1.16 4.14
CA VAL A 32 -6.98 2.03 5.32
C VAL A 32 -7.03 3.47 4.84
N THR A 33 -8.10 4.16 5.20
CA THR A 33 -8.37 5.51 4.68
C THR A 33 -7.68 6.60 5.49
N SER A 34 -7.43 7.74 4.85
CA SER A 34 -6.81 8.93 5.45
C SER A 34 -7.63 9.53 6.59
N TRP A 35 -8.95 9.36 6.55
CA TRP A 35 -9.91 9.91 7.51
C TRP A 35 -10.26 8.99 8.68
N THR A 36 -9.69 7.79 8.75
CA THR A 36 -9.87 6.90 9.89
C THR A 36 -8.68 6.95 10.83
N SER A 37 -8.96 6.83 12.14
CA SER A 37 -7.93 6.79 13.18
C SER A 37 -7.52 5.37 13.58
N VAL A 38 -8.22 4.35 13.08
CA VAL A 38 -7.97 2.94 13.44
C VAL A 38 -6.59 2.51 12.96
N THR A 39 -5.77 1.99 13.87
CA THR A 39 -4.49 1.36 13.53
C THR A 39 -4.71 -0.15 13.45
N PRO A 40 -4.59 -0.75 12.26
CA PRO A 40 -4.81 -2.18 12.10
C PRO A 40 -3.69 -3.01 12.75
N ASP A 41 -4.01 -4.25 13.11
CA ASP A 41 -2.98 -5.19 13.53
C ASP A 41 -2.20 -5.67 12.30
N PRO A 42 -0.87 -5.42 12.22
CA PRO A 42 -0.08 -5.76 11.05
C PRO A 42 0.09 -7.27 10.81
N PHE A 43 -0.34 -8.12 11.73
CA PHE A 43 -0.18 -9.57 11.62
C PHE A 43 -1.39 -10.27 10.98
N VAL A 44 -2.54 -9.58 10.83
CA VAL A 44 -3.75 -10.16 10.24
C VAL A 44 -3.88 -9.89 8.73
N MET A 45 -2.94 -9.13 8.17
CA MET A 45 -2.94 -8.79 6.74
C MET A 45 -1.53 -8.86 6.15
N THR A 46 -1.45 -9.01 4.83
CA THR A 46 -0.19 -9.01 4.09
C THR A 46 0.08 -7.67 3.42
N HIS A 47 -0.97 -6.91 3.08
CA HIS A 47 -0.89 -5.63 2.39
C HIS A 47 -1.85 -4.62 3.00
N ILE A 48 -1.41 -3.38 3.09
CA ILE A 48 -2.24 -2.21 3.36
C ILE A 48 -2.21 -1.32 2.11
N ASN A 49 -3.38 -1.03 1.54
CA ASN A 49 -3.56 0.01 0.56
C ASN A 49 -4.02 1.27 1.29
N TYR A 50 -3.15 2.27 1.37
CA TYR A 50 -3.50 3.55 1.98
C TYR A 50 -4.36 4.38 1.02
N ALA A 51 -5.56 4.67 1.41
CA ALA A 51 -6.54 5.38 0.59
C ALA A 51 -6.76 6.82 1.14
N PHE A 52 -6.47 7.86 0.38
CA PHE A 52 -6.08 7.81 -1.00
C PHE A 52 -4.95 8.78 -1.31
N GLY A 53 -4.33 8.57 -2.47
CA GLY A 53 -3.57 9.55 -3.18
C GLY A 53 -4.25 9.91 -4.50
N GLY A 54 -3.62 10.77 -5.29
CA GLY A 54 -4.17 11.17 -6.58
C GLY A 54 -3.09 11.59 -7.58
N VAL A 55 -3.53 11.75 -8.83
CA VAL A 55 -2.76 12.39 -9.89
C VAL A 55 -2.92 13.90 -9.73
N GLY A 56 -1.81 14.63 -9.67
CA GLY A 56 -1.83 16.08 -9.52
C GLY A 56 -2.46 16.81 -10.72
N SER A 57 -2.71 18.10 -10.54
CA SER A 57 -3.33 18.96 -11.58
C SER A 57 -2.47 19.12 -12.84
N ASP A 58 -1.17 18.83 -12.73
CA ASP A 58 -0.24 18.76 -13.89
C ASP A 58 -0.42 17.47 -14.71
N GLY A 59 -1.23 16.52 -14.21
CA GLY A 59 -1.52 15.25 -14.84
C GLY A 59 -0.39 14.21 -14.75
N VAL A 60 0.62 14.43 -13.91
CA VAL A 60 1.77 13.52 -13.78
C VAL A 60 2.35 13.42 -12.38
N SER A 61 2.18 14.42 -11.50
CA SER A 61 2.65 14.34 -10.12
C SER A 61 1.76 13.44 -9.26
N VAL A 62 2.30 12.96 -8.15
CA VAL A 62 1.62 12.10 -7.18
C VAL A 62 1.54 12.80 -5.84
N TYR A 63 0.38 12.75 -5.22
CA TYR A 63 0.17 13.20 -3.84
C TYR A 63 -0.58 12.14 -3.02
N ALA A 64 -0.53 12.28 -1.70
CA ALA A 64 -1.35 11.47 -0.79
C ALA A 64 -2.09 12.36 0.20
N ASP A 65 -3.32 12.00 0.52
CA ASP A 65 -4.10 12.66 1.57
C ASP A 65 -3.50 12.31 2.93
N GLY A 66 -3.09 13.32 3.69
CA GLY A 66 -2.62 13.10 5.06
C GLY A 66 -1.36 12.22 5.16
N THR A 67 -0.24 12.67 4.59
CA THR A 67 1.04 11.91 4.60
C THR A 67 1.49 11.45 5.98
N SER A 68 1.17 12.20 7.04
CA SER A 68 1.47 11.80 8.44
C SER A 68 0.76 10.49 8.81
N ARG A 69 -0.49 10.32 8.39
CA ARG A 69 -1.27 9.10 8.61
C ARG A 69 -0.68 7.93 7.83
N MET A 70 -0.34 8.15 6.57
CA MET A 70 0.33 7.15 5.74
C MET A 70 1.63 6.66 6.39
N GLN A 71 2.46 7.58 6.90
CA GLN A 71 3.69 7.22 7.57
C GLN A 71 3.48 6.44 8.88
N GLN A 72 2.36 6.65 9.59
CA GLN A 72 1.99 5.81 10.74
C GLN A 72 1.79 4.36 10.32
N LEU A 73 1.14 4.11 9.17
CA LEU A 73 0.95 2.76 8.64
C LEU A 73 2.26 2.14 8.17
N VAL A 74 3.11 2.92 7.51
CA VAL A 74 4.45 2.45 7.11
C VAL A 74 5.28 1.99 8.32
N ARG A 75 5.18 2.69 9.46
CA ARG A 75 5.88 2.27 10.69
C ARG A 75 5.40 0.92 11.25
N LEU A 76 4.25 0.40 10.83
CA LEU A 76 3.82 -0.95 11.19
C LEU A 76 4.76 -2.04 10.65
N LYS A 77 5.53 -1.74 9.60
CA LYS A 77 6.59 -2.62 9.08
C LYS A 77 7.69 -2.90 10.11
N ASN A 78 7.87 -2.02 11.11
CA ASN A 78 8.80 -2.27 12.23
C ASN A 78 8.32 -3.42 13.13
N ARG A 79 7.00 -3.66 13.19
CA ARG A 79 6.41 -4.79 13.94
C ARG A 79 6.31 -6.05 13.06
N ASN A 80 5.94 -5.89 11.79
CA ASN A 80 5.87 -6.98 10.81
C ASN A 80 6.64 -6.60 9.54
N PRO A 81 7.91 -6.99 9.39
CA PRO A 81 8.72 -6.68 8.21
C PRO A 81 8.19 -7.26 6.89
N ASN A 82 7.29 -8.26 6.96
CA ASN A 82 6.66 -8.86 5.78
C ASN A 82 5.44 -8.06 5.29
N LEU A 83 4.94 -7.10 6.09
CA LEU A 83 3.83 -6.25 5.69
C LEU A 83 4.24 -5.35 4.52
N LYS A 84 3.38 -5.26 3.51
CA LYS A 84 3.51 -4.34 2.39
C LYS A 84 2.55 -3.17 2.56
N VAL A 85 3.02 -1.95 2.32
CA VAL A 85 2.21 -0.75 2.38
C VAL A 85 2.28 -0.03 1.04
N LEU A 86 1.13 0.12 0.39
CA LEU A 86 0.99 0.73 -0.92
C LEU A 86 0.18 2.04 -0.80
N LEU A 87 0.40 2.96 -1.71
CA LEU A 87 -0.51 4.09 -1.92
C LEU A 87 -1.56 3.69 -2.95
N SER A 88 -2.84 3.77 -2.58
CA SER A 88 -3.95 3.67 -3.53
C SER A 88 -4.18 5.04 -4.16
N ILE A 89 -3.97 5.13 -5.47
CA ILE A 89 -4.14 6.36 -6.25
C ILE A 89 -5.46 6.28 -6.98
N GLY A 90 -6.37 7.21 -6.68
CA GLY A 90 -7.71 7.26 -7.24
C GLY A 90 -8.78 7.36 -6.18
N GLY A 91 -9.86 6.61 -6.37
CA GLY A 91 -11.11 6.69 -5.64
C GLY A 91 -12.14 7.54 -6.37
N TRP A 92 -13.40 7.45 -5.94
CA TRP A 92 -14.51 8.11 -6.59
C TRP A 92 -14.29 9.61 -6.82
N GLY A 93 -14.55 10.06 -8.06
CA GLY A 93 -14.47 11.46 -8.45
C GLY A 93 -13.05 12.01 -8.62
N ARG A 94 -12.01 11.18 -8.52
CA ARG A 94 -10.63 11.61 -8.78
C ARG A 94 -10.28 11.42 -10.25
N GLY A 95 -9.90 12.52 -10.88
CA GLY A 95 -9.61 12.59 -12.31
C GLY A 95 -8.11 12.60 -12.65
N ASN A 96 -7.83 13.06 -13.87
CA ASN A 96 -6.53 13.16 -14.52
C ASN A 96 -5.96 11.79 -15.01
N PHE A 97 -6.66 10.69 -14.82
CA PHE A 97 -6.21 9.39 -15.31
C PHE A 97 -6.27 9.28 -16.83
N SER A 98 -7.42 9.61 -17.44
CA SER A 98 -7.63 9.45 -18.88
C SER A 98 -6.61 10.25 -19.73
N PRO A 99 -6.41 11.56 -19.50
CA PRO A 99 -5.41 12.32 -20.25
C PRO A 99 -3.96 11.92 -19.93
N MET A 100 -3.69 11.39 -18.75
CA MET A 100 -2.37 10.85 -18.40
C MET A 100 -2.15 9.50 -19.09
N ALA A 101 -3.09 8.57 -18.98
CA ALA A 101 -2.98 7.23 -19.55
C ALA A 101 -2.93 7.24 -21.07
N GLY A 102 -3.60 8.20 -21.74
CA GLY A 102 -3.60 8.37 -23.18
C GLY A 102 -2.30 8.89 -23.80
N ASN A 103 -1.36 9.38 -22.99
CA ASN A 103 -0.12 10.00 -23.48
C ASN A 103 1.10 9.26 -22.93
N GLU A 104 1.96 8.74 -23.84
CA GLU A 104 3.13 7.94 -23.46
C GLU A 104 4.10 8.69 -22.55
N THR A 105 4.41 9.95 -22.88
CA THR A 105 5.32 10.77 -22.06
C THR A 105 4.75 10.98 -20.66
N LYS A 106 3.46 11.30 -20.56
CA LYS A 106 2.80 11.48 -19.25
C LYS A 106 2.78 10.18 -18.44
N ARG A 107 2.48 9.03 -19.06
CA ARG A 107 2.52 7.74 -18.36
C ARG A 107 3.91 7.46 -17.76
N LYS A 108 4.96 7.65 -18.57
CA LYS A 108 6.35 7.45 -18.11
C LYS A 108 6.74 8.41 -16.99
N THR A 109 6.36 9.69 -17.12
CA THR A 109 6.62 10.69 -16.08
C THR A 109 5.85 10.36 -14.79
N PHE A 110 4.58 9.94 -14.91
CA PHE A 110 3.79 9.49 -13.78
C PHE A 110 4.39 8.25 -13.10
N ALA A 111 4.86 7.28 -13.87
CA ALA A 111 5.52 6.08 -13.32
C ALA A 111 6.80 6.46 -12.54
N GLN A 112 7.59 7.40 -13.05
CA GLN A 112 8.75 7.93 -12.33
C GLN A 112 8.35 8.67 -11.06
N ALA A 113 7.27 9.46 -11.09
CA ALA A 113 6.74 10.16 -9.92
C ALA A 113 6.23 9.15 -8.87
N CYS A 114 5.54 8.09 -9.29
CA CYS A 114 5.13 6.98 -8.40
C CYS A 114 6.34 6.33 -7.73
N ARG A 115 7.39 6.04 -8.49
CA ARG A 115 8.62 5.46 -7.95
C ARG A 115 9.28 6.39 -6.94
N ALA A 116 9.47 7.66 -7.28
CA ALA A 116 10.06 8.64 -6.39
C ALA A 116 9.23 8.83 -5.11
N PHE A 117 7.90 8.78 -5.22
CA PHE A 117 7.00 8.85 -4.07
C PHE A 117 7.16 7.63 -3.16
N CYS A 118 7.22 6.42 -3.72
CA CYS A 118 7.46 5.19 -2.96
C CYS A 118 8.81 5.23 -2.23
N ASP A 119 9.86 5.63 -2.91
CA ASP A 119 11.21 5.75 -2.31
C ASP A 119 11.24 6.77 -1.17
N ARG A 120 10.61 7.94 -1.37
CA ARG A 120 10.53 8.99 -0.37
C ARG A 120 9.84 8.56 0.93
N TYR A 121 8.78 7.78 0.83
CA TYR A 121 7.93 7.40 1.97
C TYR A 121 8.10 5.95 2.41
N ASN A 122 9.05 5.21 1.83
CA ASN A 122 9.29 3.79 2.11
C ASN A 122 8.05 2.93 1.90
N LEU A 123 7.32 3.19 0.80
CA LEU A 123 6.19 2.37 0.35
C LEU A 123 6.70 1.19 -0.48
N ASP A 124 5.90 0.14 -0.55
CA ASP A 124 6.23 -1.08 -1.30
C ASP A 124 5.65 -1.07 -2.72
N GLY A 125 4.83 -0.08 -3.06
CA GLY A 125 4.25 0.07 -4.38
C GLY A 125 3.03 0.97 -4.44
N ILE A 126 2.33 0.88 -5.57
CA ILE A 126 1.14 1.65 -5.89
C ILE A 126 -0.01 0.69 -6.20
N ASP A 127 -1.19 1.04 -5.76
CA ASP A 127 -2.47 0.49 -6.17
C ASP A 127 -3.19 1.54 -7.03
N ILE A 128 -3.82 1.15 -8.13
CA ILE A 128 -4.56 2.05 -9.02
C ILE A 128 -6.05 1.81 -8.85
N ASP A 129 -6.72 2.80 -8.28
CA ASP A 129 -8.15 2.81 -8.03
C ASP A 129 -8.85 3.83 -8.96
N TRP A 130 -8.69 3.61 -10.26
CA TRP A 130 -9.31 4.44 -11.29
C TRP A 130 -10.78 4.07 -11.50
N GLU A 131 -11.71 4.99 -11.19
CA GLU A 131 -13.13 4.76 -11.26
C GLU A 131 -13.79 5.62 -12.36
N PHE A 132 -13.91 5.15 -13.60
CA PHE A 132 -13.50 3.84 -14.10
C PHE A 132 -12.93 3.96 -15.50
N PRO A 133 -11.93 3.15 -15.89
CA PRO A 133 -11.48 3.11 -17.29
C PRO A 133 -12.63 2.68 -18.20
N GLY A 134 -12.87 3.45 -19.27
CA GLY A 134 -13.94 3.17 -20.22
C GLY A 134 -15.33 3.65 -19.79
N ASN A 135 -15.41 4.46 -18.73
CA ASN A 135 -16.68 4.96 -18.20
C ASN A 135 -16.49 6.40 -17.69
N ASN A 136 -17.46 7.26 -17.98
CA ASN A 136 -17.43 8.68 -17.59
C ASN A 136 -18.33 9.00 -16.38
N SER A 137 -18.80 8.01 -15.63
CA SER A 137 -19.71 8.20 -14.50
C SER A 137 -19.13 9.04 -13.36
N SER A 138 -17.81 9.06 -13.21
CA SER A 138 -17.09 9.90 -12.23
C SER A 138 -16.75 11.30 -12.76
N GLY A 139 -17.23 11.68 -13.96
CA GLY A 139 -17.03 13.01 -14.54
C GLY A 139 -15.78 13.16 -15.42
N GLU A 140 -14.97 12.12 -15.56
CA GLU A 140 -13.82 12.12 -16.48
C GLU A 140 -14.25 11.62 -17.87
N THR A 141 -13.74 12.27 -18.93
CA THR A 141 -14.01 11.82 -20.31
C THR A 141 -13.32 10.51 -20.61
N SER A 142 -14.03 9.58 -21.26
CA SER A 142 -13.50 8.26 -21.60
C SER A 142 -13.39 8.10 -23.12
N PRO A 143 -12.16 8.15 -23.70
CA PRO A 143 -11.94 7.89 -25.11
C PRO A 143 -12.10 6.38 -25.43
N SER A 144 -12.45 6.06 -26.69
CA SER A 144 -12.75 4.70 -27.12
C SER A 144 -11.59 3.70 -26.94
N ASN A 145 -10.34 4.18 -26.87
CA ASN A 145 -9.15 3.35 -26.68
C ASN A 145 -8.66 3.27 -25.22
N GLU A 146 -9.49 3.67 -24.23
CA GLU A 146 -9.08 3.79 -22.83
C GLU A 146 -8.67 2.45 -22.21
N LYS A 147 -9.33 1.34 -22.58
CA LYS A 147 -8.90 0.00 -22.18
C LYS A 147 -7.43 -0.27 -22.54
N GLN A 148 -7.03 0.14 -23.76
CA GLN A 148 -5.63 0.00 -24.21
C GLN A 148 -4.72 0.94 -23.43
N ASN A 149 -5.14 2.18 -23.23
CA ASN A 149 -4.38 3.17 -22.45
C ASN A 149 -4.14 2.70 -21.01
N TYR A 150 -5.17 2.11 -20.37
CA TYR A 150 -5.03 1.50 -19.05
C TYR A 150 -4.00 0.35 -19.04
N THR A 151 -4.06 -0.52 -20.05
CA THR A 151 -3.06 -1.61 -20.17
C THR A 151 -1.64 -1.06 -20.31
N LEU A 152 -1.47 0.02 -21.09
CA LEU A 152 -0.17 0.68 -21.26
C LEU A 152 0.29 1.34 -19.94
N LEU A 153 -0.61 1.98 -19.21
CA LEU A 153 -0.33 2.55 -17.89
C LEU A 153 0.18 1.48 -16.91
N MET A 154 -0.54 0.36 -16.82
CA MET A 154 -0.15 -0.74 -15.91
C MET A 154 1.20 -1.36 -16.31
N ARG A 155 1.52 -1.40 -17.60
CA ARG A 155 2.84 -1.83 -18.09
C ARG A 155 3.93 -0.85 -17.70
N ASP A 156 3.69 0.45 -17.85
CA ASP A 156 4.69 1.50 -17.59
C ASP A 156 4.94 1.66 -16.07
N LEU A 157 3.96 1.30 -15.21
CA LEU A 157 4.09 1.26 -13.74
C LEU A 157 4.84 0.02 -13.21
N ARG A 158 4.96 -1.03 -13.99
CA ARG A 158 5.57 -2.31 -13.59
C ARG A 158 7.09 -2.29 -13.69
#